data_532e6d88ec78917b96cb684e74785cb9
#
_entry.id   532e6d88ec78917b96cb684e74785cb9
#
_cell.length_a   1.000
_cell.length_b   1.000
_cell.length_c   1.000
_cell.angle_alpha   90.00
_cell.angle_beta   90.00
_cell.angle_gamma   90.00
#
_symmetry.space_group_name_H-M   'P 1'
#
loop_
_entity.id
_entity.type
_entity.pdbx_description
1 polymer ?
#
loop_
_entity_poly.entity_id
_entity_poly.type
_entity_poly.pdbx_seq_one_letter_code
_entity_poly.pdbx_strand_id
1 'polypeptide(L)'
;MRSNVIIAAAGLALLVGLGLGRAAAGQQSADADDPVRTLVSRLQLEQYKATLKGLTRFGDRRQGTTRNRDAVDWIEAQLQAVGCTSTERITYNYDPQPRTGGGGRRGRGTGPPLNPTEPTPTGGRIGRNGNGPGGSSIFGYRRRTGVVRDPMAQLDEALRALNSEEPTNGERTEVFCTKVGTTNPDEMYIIGAHMDGHGFGEAANDDGSGTALVMELARIFNAPDVQTARSIRFALWNNEETGLNGSSAYVEQRRERQGLESPPGSGRYPEPRWLGMIQHDMMLFDHGAPGPDGVVSRDQRREADVNIEFQSSSDLADESRDLAFVFKAASDAYATDYPAMVGPHMTNTDSTPFMNIVPSISLRENERGMHVGAGWDPHWHQPTDLYSTFTDDDFRLGLNAAQTTLAAIAQLVEATIVGR
;
A
#
# COMPACT_ATOMS: atom_id res chain seq x y z
N MET A 1 -46.52 -36.19 57.67
CA MET A 1 -45.56 -35.42 58.46
C MET A 1 -44.44 -34.99 57.62
N ARG A 2 -44.24 -33.71 57.53
CA ARG A 2 -43.35 -33.03 56.56
C ARG A 2 -42.02 -32.78 57.24
N SER A 3 -40.91 -33.03 56.56
CA SER A 3 -39.61 -32.55 56.97
C SER A 3 -38.79 -32.11 55.74
N ASN A 4 -38.23 -31.00 55.97
CA ASN A 4 -37.61 -30.06 54.93
C ASN A 4 -36.29 -30.55 54.39
N VAL A 5 -36.07 -30.18 53.13
CA VAL A 5 -34.75 -30.14 52.50
C VAL A 5 -34.40 -28.66 52.28
N ILE A 6 -33.40 -28.19 52.98
CA ILE A 6 -32.65 -26.96 52.66
C ILE A 6 -31.21 -27.33 52.96
N ILE A 7 -30.37 -27.40 51.94
CA ILE A 7 -28.89 -27.17 51.88
C ILE A 7 -28.47 -27.51 50.48
N ALA A 8 -28.06 -26.50 49.70
CA ALA A 8 -27.02 -26.52 48.68
C ALA A 8 -27.17 -25.35 47.70
N ALA A 9 -26.85 -24.14 48.13
CA ALA A 9 -26.77 -23.01 47.24
C ALA A 9 -25.52 -22.11 47.46
N ALA A 10 -24.53 -22.57 48.22
CA ALA A 10 -23.36 -21.74 48.56
C ALA A 10 -22.04 -22.20 47.96
N GLY A 11 -22.00 -23.31 47.21
CA GLY A 11 -20.74 -23.87 46.69
C GLY A 11 -20.36 -23.53 45.25
N LEU A 12 -21.27 -22.95 44.45
CA LEU A 12 -21.04 -22.78 43.00
C LEU A 12 -20.49 -21.40 42.62
N ALA A 13 -20.59 -20.39 43.46
CA ALA A 13 -20.16 -19.04 43.16
C ALA A 13 -18.62 -18.83 43.29
N LEU A 14 -17.93 -19.67 44.07
CA LEU A 14 -16.48 -19.51 44.29
C LEU A 14 -15.60 -20.14 43.20
N LEU A 15 -16.11 -21.12 42.45
CA LEU A 15 -15.36 -21.79 41.38
C LEU A 15 -15.39 -21.02 40.04
N VAL A 16 -16.44 -20.22 39.79
CA VAL A 16 -16.54 -19.39 38.59
C VAL A 16 -15.62 -18.16 38.67
N GLY A 17 -15.43 -17.59 39.85
CA GLY A 17 -14.55 -16.43 40.03
C GLY A 17 -13.05 -16.73 39.84
N LEU A 18 -12.60 -17.93 40.19
CA LEU A 18 -11.19 -18.34 40.05
C LEU A 18 -10.84 -18.76 38.61
N GLY A 19 -11.82 -19.23 37.83
CA GLY A 19 -11.63 -19.57 36.41
C GLY A 19 -11.50 -18.36 35.52
N LEU A 20 -12.30 -17.33 35.77
CA LEU A 20 -12.27 -16.08 35.02
C LEU A 20 -11.01 -15.25 35.31
N GLY A 21 -10.55 -15.24 36.55
CA GLY A 21 -9.30 -14.55 36.93
C GLY A 21 -8.05 -15.20 36.33
N ARG A 22 -8.02 -16.52 36.18
CA ARG A 22 -6.90 -17.22 35.52
C ARG A 22 -6.91 -17.09 34.02
N ALA A 23 -8.07 -17.08 33.37
CA ALA A 23 -8.18 -16.86 31.94
C ALA A 23 -7.75 -15.43 31.56
N ALA A 24 -8.19 -14.42 32.31
CA ALA A 24 -7.80 -13.04 32.10
C ALA A 24 -6.30 -12.77 32.35
N ALA A 25 -5.73 -13.38 33.41
CA ALA A 25 -4.31 -13.26 33.70
C ALA A 25 -3.43 -14.02 32.69
N GLY A 26 -3.91 -15.17 32.17
CA GLY A 26 -3.24 -15.91 31.11
C GLY A 26 -3.27 -15.18 29.78
N GLN A 27 -4.33 -14.49 29.46
CA GLN A 27 -4.49 -13.68 28.26
C GLN A 27 -3.65 -12.41 28.33
N GLN A 28 -3.61 -11.72 29.47
CA GLN A 28 -2.73 -10.57 29.69
C GLN A 28 -1.24 -10.91 29.64
N SER A 29 -0.82 -12.08 30.11
CA SER A 29 0.57 -12.51 30.02
C SER A 29 0.96 -12.95 28.60
N ALA A 30 0.05 -13.54 27.85
CA ALA A 30 0.28 -13.90 26.43
C ALA A 30 0.35 -12.66 25.52
N ASP A 31 -0.46 -11.63 25.78
CA ASP A 31 -0.42 -10.35 25.06
C ASP A 31 0.88 -9.55 25.35
N ALA A 32 1.45 -9.69 26.54
CA ALA A 32 2.69 -8.98 26.90
C ALA A 32 3.95 -9.56 26.21
N ASP A 33 3.91 -10.82 25.76
CA ASP A 33 5.00 -11.51 25.09
C ASP A 33 4.82 -11.62 23.56
N ASP A 34 3.80 -11.00 22.98
CA ASP A 34 3.54 -11.02 21.55
C ASP A 34 4.50 -10.08 20.81
N PRO A 35 5.49 -10.59 20.07
CA PRO A 35 6.43 -9.77 19.32
C PRO A 35 5.76 -8.96 18.21
N VAL A 36 4.70 -9.49 17.59
CA VAL A 36 3.96 -8.78 16.53
C VAL A 36 3.28 -7.54 17.10
N ARG A 37 2.59 -7.66 18.24
CA ARG A 37 1.95 -6.52 18.92
C ARG A 37 2.98 -5.47 19.32
N THR A 38 4.15 -5.90 19.80
CA THR A 38 5.23 -4.99 20.14
C THR A 38 5.74 -4.25 18.90
N LEU A 39 5.92 -4.94 17.76
CA LEU A 39 6.34 -4.29 16.51
C LEU A 39 5.29 -3.30 16.01
N VAL A 40 4.01 -3.67 16.01
CA VAL A 40 2.90 -2.80 15.60
C VAL A 40 2.84 -1.53 16.47
N SER A 41 3.09 -1.64 17.77
CA SER A 41 3.11 -0.48 18.68
C SER A 41 4.23 0.54 18.40
N ARG A 42 5.23 0.18 17.57
CA ARG A 42 6.29 1.10 17.12
C ARG A 42 5.88 1.98 15.94
N LEU A 43 4.74 1.67 15.29
CA LEU A 43 4.14 2.56 14.29
C LEU A 43 3.50 3.75 14.99
N GLN A 44 3.85 4.94 14.56
CA GLN A 44 3.36 6.20 15.12
C GLN A 44 2.83 7.11 14.01
N LEU A 45 1.64 7.64 14.20
CA LEU A 45 0.96 8.50 13.23
C LEU A 45 1.86 9.68 12.82
N GLU A 46 2.45 10.38 13.79
CA GLU A 46 3.27 11.55 13.52
C GLU A 46 4.56 11.21 12.75
N GLN A 47 5.11 10.02 12.96
CA GLN A 47 6.29 9.58 12.21
C GLN A 47 5.91 9.27 10.74
N TYR A 48 4.80 8.55 10.52
CA TYR A 48 4.26 8.30 9.18
C TYR A 48 3.97 9.61 8.43
N LYS A 49 3.30 10.55 9.09
CA LYS A 49 3.03 11.89 8.55
C LYS A 49 4.31 12.66 8.23
N ALA A 50 5.33 12.58 9.09
CA ALA A 50 6.61 13.26 8.87
C ALA A 50 7.36 12.68 7.66
N THR A 51 7.34 11.35 7.50
CA THR A 51 7.95 10.69 6.34
C THR A 51 7.26 11.11 5.05
N LEU A 52 5.92 11.09 5.02
CA LEU A 52 5.16 11.57 3.86
C LEU A 52 5.43 13.04 3.58
N LYS A 53 5.42 13.91 4.61
CA LYS A 53 5.74 15.33 4.45
C LYS A 53 7.16 15.55 3.91
N GLY A 54 8.10 14.68 4.24
CA GLY A 54 9.45 14.71 3.67
C GLY A 54 9.47 14.48 2.16
N LEU A 55 8.57 13.64 1.63
CA LEU A 55 8.43 13.36 0.19
C LEU A 55 7.81 14.55 -0.57
N THR A 56 6.85 15.26 0.03
CA THR A 56 6.10 16.31 -0.69
C THR A 56 6.98 17.50 -1.13
N ARG A 57 8.16 17.67 -0.54
CA ARG A 57 9.10 18.73 -0.93
C ARG A 57 9.62 18.59 -2.38
N PHE A 58 9.47 17.42 -2.98
CA PHE A 58 9.85 17.14 -4.36
C PHE A 58 8.67 17.31 -5.34
N GLY A 59 7.55 17.90 -4.90
CA GLY A 59 6.33 18.02 -5.69
C GLY A 59 5.75 16.65 -6.05
N ASP A 60 5.21 16.53 -7.25
CA ASP A 60 4.61 15.28 -7.73
C ASP A 60 5.64 14.19 -8.13
N ARG A 61 6.91 14.44 -7.99
CA ARG A 61 7.99 13.47 -8.26
C ARG A 61 7.89 12.79 -9.63
N ARG A 62 7.33 13.51 -10.63
CA ARG A 62 7.10 12.97 -11.97
C ARG A 62 8.36 12.33 -12.53
N GLN A 63 8.24 11.09 -13.00
CA GLN A 63 9.35 10.33 -13.56
C GLN A 63 10.09 11.12 -14.68
N GLY A 64 11.41 10.95 -14.80
CA GLY A 64 12.23 11.61 -15.82
C GLY A 64 12.61 13.07 -15.55
N THR A 65 12.26 13.59 -14.38
CA THR A 65 12.65 14.93 -13.91
C THR A 65 13.82 14.89 -12.93
N THR A 66 14.44 16.00 -12.67
CA THR A 66 15.50 16.15 -11.67
C THR A 66 14.94 15.90 -10.28
N ARG A 67 13.77 16.48 -9.96
CA ARG A 67 13.10 16.29 -8.66
C ARG A 67 12.73 14.82 -8.35
N ASN A 68 12.47 14.03 -9.41
CA ASN A 68 12.27 12.57 -9.24
C ASN A 68 13.59 11.89 -8.84
N ARG A 69 14.71 12.22 -9.50
CA ARG A 69 16.03 11.69 -9.12
C ARG A 69 16.43 12.10 -7.71
N ASP A 70 16.21 13.37 -7.35
CA ASP A 70 16.46 13.88 -6.00
C ASP A 70 15.60 13.15 -4.95
N ALA A 71 14.37 12.78 -5.29
CA ALA A 71 13.52 11.98 -4.43
C ALA A 71 14.03 10.54 -4.27
N VAL A 72 14.52 9.89 -5.32
CA VAL A 72 15.19 8.58 -5.24
C VAL A 72 16.39 8.64 -4.31
N ASP A 73 17.25 9.66 -4.47
CA ASP A 73 18.44 9.86 -3.62
C ASP A 73 18.05 10.07 -2.15
N TRP A 74 17.01 10.86 -1.91
CA TRP A 74 16.51 11.09 -0.57
C TRP A 74 15.92 9.83 0.06
N ILE A 75 15.10 9.07 -0.67
CA ILE A 75 14.51 7.81 -0.19
C ILE A 75 15.64 6.84 0.20
N GLU A 76 16.64 6.66 -0.65
CA GLU A 76 17.77 5.77 -0.34
C GLU A 76 18.50 6.22 0.93
N ALA A 77 18.76 7.51 1.07
CA ALA A 77 19.39 8.05 2.27
C ALA A 77 18.56 7.83 3.54
N GLN A 78 17.21 7.94 3.46
CA GLN A 78 16.33 7.64 4.59
C GLN A 78 16.33 6.14 4.93
N LEU A 79 16.28 5.26 3.95
CA LEU A 79 16.36 3.81 4.17
C LEU A 79 17.68 3.43 4.86
N GLN A 80 18.80 4.01 4.42
CA GLN A 80 20.09 3.79 5.06
C GLN A 80 20.14 4.34 6.50
N ALA A 81 19.54 5.51 6.74
CA ALA A 81 19.49 6.14 8.06
C ALA A 81 18.70 5.32 9.08
N VAL A 82 17.69 4.56 8.65
CA VAL A 82 16.91 3.67 9.52
C VAL A 82 17.53 2.26 9.65
N GLY A 83 18.73 2.06 9.15
CA GLY A 83 19.48 0.81 9.29
C GLY A 83 19.28 -0.19 8.15
N CYS A 84 18.50 0.14 7.12
CA CYS A 84 18.39 -0.70 5.92
C CYS A 84 19.56 -0.41 4.97
N THR A 85 20.73 -0.94 5.30
CA THR A 85 22.00 -0.60 4.62
C THR A 85 22.24 -1.40 3.34
N SER A 86 21.47 -2.45 3.08
CA SER A 86 21.53 -3.22 1.83
C SER A 86 20.69 -2.59 0.73
N THR A 87 20.93 -1.30 0.45
CA THR A 87 20.24 -0.60 -0.64
C THR A 87 20.83 -0.99 -1.99
N GLU A 88 19.95 -1.15 -2.98
CA GLU A 88 20.30 -1.35 -4.37
C GLU A 88 19.41 -0.50 -5.26
N ARG A 89 19.93 -0.14 -6.44
CA ARG A 89 19.16 0.53 -7.48
C ARG A 89 19.00 -0.36 -8.69
N ILE A 90 17.81 -0.31 -9.28
CA ILE A 90 17.57 -0.82 -10.61
C ILE A 90 17.48 0.35 -11.57
N THR A 91 18.16 0.22 -12.69
CA THR A 91 18.10 1.17 -13.79
C THR A 91 17.55 0.50 -15.03
N TYR A 92 16.75 1.26 -15.79
CA TYR A 92 16.19 0.84 -17.07
C TYR A 92 15.99 2.06 -17.96
N ASN A 93 15.97 1.85 -19.26
CA ASN A 93 15.69 2.93 -20.20
C ASN A 93 14.17 3.04 -20.43
N TYR A 94 13.68 4.27 -20.36
CA TYR A 94 12.31 4.60 -20.71
C TYR A 94 12.30 5.65 -21.83
N ASP A 95 11.76 5.23 -22.99
CA ASP A 95 11.52 6.08 -24.13
C ASP A 95 10.06 5.91 -24.55
N PRO A 96 9.18 6.83 -24.15
CA PRO A 96 7.79 6.78 -24.56
C PRO A 96 7.73 7.01 -26.07
N GLN A 97 7.66 5.92 -26.85
CA GLN A 97 7.49 6.01 -28.29
C GLN A 97 6.31 6.91 -28.63
N PRO A 98 6.47 7.87 -29.54
CA PRO A 98 5.34 8.65 -30.03
C PRO A 98 4.27 7.65 -30.51
N ARG A 99 3.04 7.79 -30.05
CA ARG A 99 1.94 6.96 -30.56
C ARG A 99 1.77 7.23 -32.05
N THR A 100 2.50 6.50 -32.87
CA THR A 100 2.23 6.42 -34.31
C THR A 100 0.88 5.72 -34.47
N GLY A 101 -0.10 6.45 -34.96
CA GLY A 101 -1.48 6.03 -35.04
C GLY A 101 -1.64 4.67 -35.70
N GLY A 102 -2.49 3.81 -35.13
CA GLY A 102 -3.06 2.68 -35.79
C GLY A 102 -2.46 1.31 -35.45
N GLY A 103 -2.66 0.84 -34.24
CA GLY A 103 -2.47 -0.57 -33.88
C GLY A 103 -3.17 -0.86 -32.57
N GLY A 104 -4.36 -1.48 -32.67
CA GLY A 104 -5.26 -1.62 -31.53
C GLY A 104 -4.72 -2.50 -30.42
N ARG A 105 -3.99 -1.94 -29.47
CA ARG A 105 -4.09 -2.38 -28.09
C ARG A 105 -5.40 -1.82 -27.57
N ARG A 106 -6.30 -2.69 -27.17
CA ARG A 106 -7.60 -2.34 -26.57
C ARG A 106 -7.29 -1.52 -25.33
N GLY A 107 -7.45 -0.21 -25.51
CA GLY A 107 -6.90 0.85 -24.73
C GLY A 107 -7.42 0.90 -23.31
N ARG A 108 -6.58 1.32 -22.45
CA ARG A 108 -6.91 2.30 -21.43
C ARG A 108 -7.70 3.41 -22.12
N GLY A 109 -8.91 3.67 -21.65
CA GLY A 109 -9.75 4.71 -22.23
C GLY A 109 -9.08 6.09 -22.07
N THR A 110 -8.43 6.52 -23.11
CA THR A 110 -8.08 7.94 -23.29
C THR A 110 -9.30 8.66 -23.83
N GLY A 111 -10.35 8.73 -23.01
CA GLY A 111 -11.39 9.72 -23.22
C GLY A 111 -10.82 11.11 -22.94
N PRO A 112 -11.37 12.16 -23.56
CA PRO A 112 -11.03 13.53 -23.20
C PRO A 112 -11.19 13.73 -21.69
N PRO A 113 -10.44 14.66 -21.08
CA PRO A 113 -10.60 15.00 -19.67
C PRO A 113 -12.08 15.25 -19.39
N LEU A 114 -12.61 14.52 -18.41
CA LEU A 114 -14.02 14.69 -18.07
C LEU A 114 -14.15 15.96 -17.26
N ASN A 115 -14.96 16.90 -17.75
CA ASN A 115 -15.32 18.08 -16.98
C ASN A 115 -15.98 17.61 -15.66
N PRO A 116 -15.43 17.91 -14.49
CA PRO A 116 -15.97 17.46 -13.22
C PRO A 116 -17.38 17.96 -12.94
N THR A 117 -17.86 18.94 -13.70
CA THR A 117 -19.21 19.53 -13.56
C THR A 117 -20.27 18.92 -14.46
N GLU A 118 -19.90 18.03 -15.40
CA GLU A 118 -20.90 17.42 -16.28
C GLU A 118 -21.48 16.11 -15.70
N PRO A 119 -22.82 15.94 -15.72
CA PRO A 119 -23.43 14.69 -15.29
C PRO A 119 -23.04 13.54 -16.22
N THR A 120 -22.77 12.40 -15.63
CA THR A 120 -22.41 11.19 -16.37
C THR A 120 -23.57 10.70 -17.21
N PRO A 121 -23.41 10.46 -18.51
CA PRO A 121 -24.42 9.75 -19.29
C PRO A 121 -24.69 8.37 -18.66
N THR A 122 -25.94 8.14 -18.29
CA THR A 122 -26.39 6.82 -17.87
C THR A 122 -26.28 5.86 -19.04
N GLY A 123 -25.50 4.80 -18.93
CA GLY A 123 -25.40 3.75 -19.95
C GLY A 123 -24.01 3.46 -20.51
N GLY A 124 -22.95 4.04 -19.97
CA GLY A 124 -21.59 3.66 -20.34
C GLY A 124 -21.28 2.20 -19.94
N ARG A 125 -20.73 1.42 -20.86
CA ARG A 125 -20.23 0.07 -20.56
C ARG A 125 -19.21 0.16 -19.44
N ILE A 126 -19.45 -0.56 -18.36
CA ILE A 126 -18.44 -0.80 -17.33
C ILE A 126 -17.27 -1.50 -18.02
N GLY A 127 -16.10 -0.87 -18.02
CA GLY A 127 -14.87 -1.54 -18.46
C GLY A 127 -14.63 -2.78 -17.60
N ARG A 128 -13.97 -3.79 -18.14
CA ARG A 128 -13.68 -5.05 -17.45
C ARG A 128 -13.01 -4.86 -16.06
N ASN A 129 -12.42 -3.69 -15.82
CA ASN A 129 -11.68 -3.36 -14.62
C ASN A 129 -12.30 -2.19 -13.83
N GLY A 130 -13.57 -1.84 -14.04
CA GLY A 130 -14.15 -0.64 -13.42
C GLY A 130 -13.56 0.69 -13.91
N ASN A 131 -12.53 0.64 -14.74
CA ASN A 131 -11.76 1.76 -15.28
C ASN A 131 -12.20 2.22 -16.68
N GLY A 132 -13.42 1.92 -17.11
CA GLY A 132 -13.96 2.43 -18.38
C GLY A 132 -14.20 3.93 -18.35
N PRO A 133 -14.35 4.59 -19.54
CA PRO A 133 -14.77 5.99 -19.60
C PRO A 133 -16.11 6.12 -18.88
N GLY A 134 -16.11 6.76 -17.75
CA GLY A 134 -17.25 6.77 -16.87
C GLY A 134 -17.22 5.69 -15.81
N GLY A 135 -16.04 5.24 -15.38
CA GLY A 135 -15.80 4.26 -14.32
C GLY A 135 -16.66 4.47 -13.07
N SER A 136 -17.90 4.69 -13.32
CA SER A 136 -18.92 4.84 -12.33
C SER A 136 -19.25 3.47 -11.85
N SER A 137 -19.35 3.36 -10.57
CA SER A 137 -20.20 2.34 -9.99
C SER A 137 -21.50 2.28 -10.80
N ILE A 138 -22.10 1.11 -10.86
CA ILE A 138 -23.46 0.92 -11.36
C ILE A 138 -24.49 1.87 -10.74
N PHE A 139 -24.10 2.64 -9.73
CA PHE A 139 -24.94 3.58 -8.99
C PHE A 139 -24.71 5.05 -9.35
N GLY A 140 -23.92 5.35 -10.39
CA GLY A 140 -23.71 6.71 -10.86
C GLY A 140 -22.84 7.60 -9.97
N TYR A 141 -22.16 7.03 -9.00
CA TYR A 141 -21.20 7.75 -8.18
C TYR A 141 -19.95 8.06 -8.98
N ARG A 142 -19.21 8.94 -8.54
CA ARG A 142 -18.02 9.57 -9.03
C ARG A 142 -17.22 8.88 -10.11
N ARG A 143 -16.90 9.61 -11.13
CA ARG A 143 -15.91 9.25 -12.14
C ARG A 143 -14.50 9.52 -11.64
N ARG A 144 -13.53 8.77 -12.18
CA ARG A 144 -12.13 9.17 -12.14
C ARG A 144 -11.99 10.58 -12.71
N THR A 145 -11.25 11.41 -12.01
CA THR A 145 -11.01 12.80 -12.41
C THR A 145 -10.16 12.91 -13.68
N GLY A 146 -9.37 11.89 -13.99
CA GLY A 146 -8.37 11.97 -15.08
C GLY A 146 -7.14 12.75 -14.65
N VAL A 147 -6.10 12.74 -15.47
CA VAL A 147 -4.83 13.42 -15.20
C VAL A 147 -4.92 14.87 -15.61
N VAL A 148 -4.65 15.80 -14.70
CA VAL A 148 -4.45 17.22 -15.03
C VAL A 148 -3.13 17.38 -15.80
N ARG A 149 -3.20 18.10 -16.89
CA ARG A 149 -2.04 18.36 -17.79
C ARG A 149 -1.72 19.84 -17.93
N ASP A 150 -2.57 20.69 -17.41
CA ASP A 150 -2.36 22.13 -17.44
C ASP A 150 -1.69 22.58 -16.13
N PRO A 151 -0.42 23.03 -16.18
CA PRO A 151 0.28 23.52 -15.00
C PRO A 151 -0.44 24.70 -14.33
N MET A 152 -1.22 25.48 -15.10
CA MET A 152 -1.97 26.61 -14.57
C MET A 152 -3.14 26.20 -13.67
N ALA A 153 -3.50 24.91 -13.64
CA ALA A 153 -4.45 24.39 -12.67
C ALA A 153 -3.90 24.36 -11.23
N GLN A 154 -2.56 24.36 -11.07
CA GLN A 154 -1.92 24.51 -9.75
C GLN A 154 -1.86 25.99 -9.39
N LEU A 155 -2.59 26.36 -8.30
CA LEU A 155 -2.68 27.76 -7.85
C LEU A 155 -1.45 28.20 -7.05
N ASP A 156 -0.78 27.30 -6.36
CA ASP A 156 0.49 27.59 -5.67
C ASP A 156 1.59 27.78 -6.70
N GLU A 157 2.14 29.00 -6.76
CA GLU A 157 3.14 29.37 -7.75
C GLU A 157 4.46 28.63 -7.59
N ALA A 158 4.88 28.34 -6.35
CA ALA A 158 6.13 27.64 -6.09
C ALA A 158 6.00 26.16 -6.46
N LEU A 159 4.90 25.53 -6.10
CA LEU A 159 4.62 24.12 -6.46
C LEU A 159 4.40 23.99 -7.98
N ARG A 160 3.70 24.94 -8.60
CA ARG A 160 3.54 24.98 -10.06
C ARG A 160 4.89 25.08 -10.76
N ALA A 161 5.77 25.97 -10.32
CA ALA A 161 7.11 26.13 -10.89
C ALA A 161 7.93 24.83 -10.75
N LEU A 162 7.89 24.21 -9.58
CA LEU A 162 8.56 22.93 -9.31
C LEU A 162 8.06 21.83 -10.23
N ASN A 163 6.73 21.69 -10.37
CA ASN A 163 6.11 20.62 -11.15
C ASN A 163 6.09 20.88 -12.67
N SER A 164 6.52 22.06 -13.13
CA SER A 164 6.57 22.41 -14.55
C SER A 164 7.82 21.87 -15.27
N GLU A 165 8.76 21.23 -14.57
CA GLU A 165 9.89 20.58 -15.21
C GLU A 165 9.39 19.44 -16.13
N GLU A 166 9.74 19.50 -17.41
CA GLU A 166 9.36 18.48 -18.38
C GLU A 166 10.21 17.22 -18.25
N PRO A 167 9.59 16.02 -18.28
CA PRO A 167 10.32 14.78 -18.20
C PRO A 167 11.18 14.55 -19.46
N THR A 168 12.40 14.10 -19.26
CA THR A 168 13.31 13.71 -20.34
C THR A 168 13.15 12.21 -20.63
N ASN A 169 13.50 11.79 -21.86
CA ASN A 169 13.68 10.38 -22.20
C ASN A 169 14.98 9.83 -21.62
N GLY A 170 15.11 8.52 -21.56
CA GLY A 170 16.35 7.85 -21.16
C GLY A 170 16.22 7.07 -19.85
N GLU A 171 17.29 7.04 -19.09
CA GLU A 171 17.40 6.21 -17.89
C GLU A 171 16.40 6.62 -16.79
N ARG A 172 15.83 5.61 -16.15
CA ARG A 172 15.05 5.68 -14.92
C ARG A 172 15.71 4.84 -13.87
N THR A 173 15.58 5.28 -12.63
CA THR A 173 16.14 4.59 -11.46
C THR A 173 15.08 4.43 -10.42
N GLU A 174 15.05 3.27 -9.80
CA GLU A 174 14.26 2.97 -8.61
C GLU A 174 15.17 2.38 -7.53
N VAL A 175 14.71 2.38 -6.29
CA VAL A 175 15.50 1.95 -5.14
C VAL A 175 14.73 0.94 -4.30
N PHE A 176 15.45 -0.05 -3.81
CA PHE A 176 14.96 -0.95 -2.77
C PHE A 176 16.05 -1.21 -1.74
N CYS A 177 15.64 -1.69 -0.58
CA CYS A 177 16.57 -2.27 0.38
C CYS A 177 16.08 -3.63 0.87
N THR A 178 17.00 -4.46 1.38
CA THR A 178 16.66 -5.82 1.82
C THR A 178 17.10 -6.04 3.26
N LYS A 179 16.14 -6.38 4.13
CA LYS A 179 16.40 -7.04 5.41
C LYS A 179 16.67 -8.50 5.14
N VAL A 180 17.88 -8.95 5.37
CA VAL A 180 18.26 -10.34 5.14
C VAL A 180 17.79 -11.22 6.30
N GLY A 181 17.13 -12.33 5.96
CA GLY A 181 16.67 -13.33 6.93
C GLY A 181 17.83 -14.08 7.59
N THR A 182 17.62 -14.52 8.81
CA THR A 182 18.67 -15.23 9.60
C THR A 182 18.67 -16.74 9.38
N THR A 183 17.53 -17.34 9.09
CA THR A 183 17.37 -18.80 8.96
C THR A 183 17.13 -19.22 7.52
N ASN A 184 16.29 -18.48 6.81
CA ASN A 184 15.93 -18.73 5.41
C ASN A 184 16.22 -17.47 4.57
N PRO A 185 17.51 -17.08 4.43
CA PRO A 185 17.88 -15.86 3.69
C PRO A 185 17.57 -15.95 2.20
N ASP A 186 17.38 -17.15 1.67
CA ASP A 186 16.98 -17.45 0.30
C ASP A 186 15.47 -17.35 0.03
N GLU A 187 14.65 -17.01 1.04
CA GLU A 187 13.21 -16.79 0.93
C GLU A 187 12.87 -15.33 1.24
N MET A 188 11.94 -14.74 0.49
CA MET A 188 11.66 -13.30 0.59
C MET A 188 10.21 -12.93 0.32
N TYR A 189 9.69 -11.99 1.13
CA TYR A 189 8.50 -11.21 0.81
C TYR A 189 8.91 -9.82 0.28
N ILE A 190 8.19 -9.33 -0.73
CA ILE A 190 8.40 -8.00 -1.31
C ILE A 190 7.26 -7.11 -0.86
N ILE A 191 7.59 -5.95 -0.30
CA ILE A 191 6.66 -4.90 0.10
C ILE A 191 6.98 -3.69 -0.75
N GLY A 192 6.04 -3.22 -1.53
CA GLY A 192 6.25 -2.14 -2.49
C GLY A 192 5.22 -1.02 -2.42
N ALA A 193 5.61 0.12 -2.98
CA ALA A 193 4.81 1.29 -3.29
C ALA A 193 5.48 2.04 -4.46
N HIS A 194 4.76 2.86 -5.21
CA HIS A 194 5.43 3.68 -6.21
C HIS A 194 5.74 5.09 -5.70
N MET A 195 6.90 5.58 -6.06
CA MET A 195 7.38 6.86 -5.55
C MET A 195 7.09 8.04 -6.48
N ASP A 196 6.82 7.77 -7.76
CA ASP A 196 6.47 8.80 -8.73
C ASP A 196 4.97 9.13 -8.67
N GLY A 197 4.61 10.28 -9.18
CA GLY A 197 3.25 10.73 -9.32
C GLY A 197 3.15 11.80 -10.40
N HIS A 198 1.97 12.34 -10.61
CA HIS A 198 1.75 13.44 -11.54
C HIS A 198 0.46 14.21 -11.21
N GLY A 199 0.11 15.24 -11.99
CA GLY A 199 -1.10 16.03 -11.77
C GLY A 199 -0.86 17.40 -11.16
N PHE A 200 0.40 17.82 -11.01
CA PHE A 200 0.83 19.11 -10.48
C PHE A 200 0.53 19.35 -8.99
N GLY A 201 0.14 18.30 -8.24
CA GLY A 201 0.04 18.31 -6.79
C GLY A 201 1.37 17.99 -6.11
N GLU A 202 1.29 17.50 -4.87
CA GLU A 202 2.41 16.93 -4.11
C GLU A 202 2.45 15.40 -4.25
N ALA A 203 1.48 14.79 -4.97
CA ALA A 203 1.28 13.34 -5.02
C ALA A 203 1.32 12.74 -3.60
N ALA A 204 0.56 13.34 -2.70
CA ALA A 204 0.60 13.00 -1.29
C ALA A 204 -0.12 11.67 -1.03
N ASN A 205 -1.27 11.46 -1.68
CA ASN A 205 -1.99 10.20 -1.63
C ASN A 205 -1.50 9.23 -2.70
N ASP A 206 -1.37 9.66 -3.95
CA ASP A 206 -0.97 8.85 -5.09
C ASP A 206 0.48 9.14 -5.53
N ASP A 207 1.51 8.37 -5.11
CA ASP A 207 1.49 7.37 -4.05
C ASP A 207 2.55 7.68 -2.99
N GLY A 208 2.53 8.93 -2.50
CA GLY A 208 3.35 9.32 -1.36
C GLY A 208 2.95 8.57 -0.09
N SER A 209 1.64 8.24 0.03
CA SER A 209 1.10 7.53 1.18
C SER A 209 1.64 6.12 1.30
N GLY A 210 1.60 5.34 0.22
CA GLY A 210 2.19 3.99 0.18
C GLY A 210 3.72 4.04 0.31
N THR A 211 4.39 4.97 -0.38
CA THR A 211 5.84 5.16 -0.26
C THR A 211 6.25 5.40 1.20
N ALA A 212 5.59 6.31 1.91
CA ALA A 212 5.87 6.59 3.31
C ALA A 212 5.59 5.37 4.21
N LEU A 213 4.52 4.63 3.92
CA LEU A 213 4.18 3.39 4.62
C LEU A 213 5.31 2.36 4.50
N VAL A 214 5.80 2.08 3.29
CA VAL A 214 6.89 1.12 3.06
C VAL A 214 8.17 1.56 3.77
N MET A 215 8.49 2.86 3.79
CA MET A 215 9.65 3.39 4.51
C MET A 215 9.51 3.22 6.04
N GLU A 216 8.30 3.40 6.60
CA GLU A 216 8.05 3.16 8.03
C GLU A 216 8.16 1.67 8.39
N LEU A 217 7.70 0.76 7.53
CA LEU A 217 7.92 -0.67 7.73
C LEU A 217 9.42 -1.01 7.70
N ALA A 218 10.17 -0.43 6.75
CA ALA A 218 11.62 -0.59 6.69
C ALA A 218 12.30 -0.14 7.99
N ARG A 219 11.88 1.01 8.56
CA ARG A 219 12.39 1.51 9.84
C ARG A 219 12.17 0.53 10.98
N ILE A 220 10.99 -0.07 11.07
CA ILE A 220 10.66 -0.98 12.19
C ILE A 220 11.39 -2.31 12.04
N PHE A 221 11.35 -2.92 10.86
CA PHE A 221 12.00 -4.21 10.64
C PHE A 221 13.53 -4.13 10.72
N ASN A 222 14.15 -3.00 10.38
CA ASN A 222 15.59 -2.83 10.49
C ASN A 222 16.07 -2.30 11.85
N ALA A 223 15.18 -2.17 12.85
CA ALA A 223 15.60 -1.85 14.21
C ALA A 223 16.59 -2.93 14.70
N PRO A 224 17.65 -2.53 15.46
CA PRO A 224 18.73 -3.45 15.83
C PRO A 224 18.30 -4.67 16.64
N ASP A 225 17.18 -4.56 17.35
CA ASP A 225 16.59 -5.62 18.18
C ASP A 225 15.60 -6.52 17.41
N VAL A 226 15.40 -6.29 16.11
CA VAL A 226 14.47 -7.09 15.30
C VAL A 226 15.24 -8.07 14.40
N GLN A 227 14.88 -9.34 14.51
CA GLN A 227 15.35 -10.40 13.61
C GLN A 227 14.17 -11.03 12.87
N THR A 228 14.43 -11.52 11.67
CA THR A 228 13.44 -12.22 10.84
C THR A 228 14.06 -13.52 10.33
N ALA A 229 13.28 -14.59 10.28
CA ALA A 229 13.77 -15.85 9.71
C ALA A 229 13.95 -15.74 8.18
N ARG A 230 13.01 -15.06 7.50
CA ARG A 230 13.02 -14.81 6.05
C ARG A 230 13.39 -13.37 5.73
N SER A 231 13.86 -13.16 4.52
CA SER A 231 14.19 -11.81 4.02
C SER A 231 12.95 -11.00 3.70
N ILE A 232 13.09 -9.67 3.79
CA ILE A 232 12.05 -8.71 3.38
C ILE A 232 12.70 -7.69 2.44
N ARG A 233 12.09 -7.45 1.29
CA ARG A 233 12.47 -6.37 0.39
C ARG A 233 11.47 -5.23 0.48
N PHE A 234 11.96 -4.04 0.75
CA PHE A 234 11.21 -2.78 0.74
C PHE A 234 11.54 -2.06 -0.56
N ALA A 235 10.59 -2.03 -1.48
CA ALA A 235 10.80 -1.56 -2.85
C ALA A 235 9.98 -0.30 -3.14
N LEU A 236 10.65 0.74 -3.64
CA LEU A 236 10.03 2.00 -4.04
C LEU A 236 10.14 2.10 -5.57
N TRP A 237 9.06 1.66 -6.23
CA TRP A 237 8.99 1.61 -7.68
C TRP A 237 8.96 3.01 -8.28
N ASN A 238 9.48 3.15 -9.48
CA ASN A 238 9.45 4.41 -10.20
C ASN A 238 8.77 4.23 -11.57
N ASN A 239 8.14 5.28 -12.06
CA ASN A 239 7.51 5.27 -13.38
C ASN A 239 6.31 4.28 -13.47
N GLU A 240 5.55 4.18 -12.37
CA GLU A 240 4.25 3.48 -12.33
C GLU A 240 3.26 4.17 -13.24
N GLU A 241 3.14 5.47 -13.11
CA GLU A 241 2.13 6.35 -13.67
C GLU A 241 2.06 6.35 -15.20
N THR A 242 3.09 5.88 -15.85
CA THR A 242 3.13 5.75 -17.31
C THR A 242 3.07 4.31 -17.79
N GLY A 243 2.88 3.34 -16.88
CA GLY A 243 2.58 1.96 -17.24
C GLY A 243 3.32 0.87 -16.50
N LEU A 244 3.54 0.98 -15.19
CA LEU A 244 4.18 -0.03 -14.34
C LEU A 244 5.61 -0.38 -14.79
N ASN A 245 6.36 0.65 -15.25
CA ASN A 245 7.62 0.39 -15.95
C ASN A 245 8.72 -0.07 -14.99
N GLY A 246 8.78 0.49 -13.77
CA GLY A 246 9.76 0.12 -12.77
C GLY A 246 9.58 -1.31 -12.29
N SER A 247 8.42 -1.62 -11.75
CA SER A 247 8.12 -2.98 -11.28
C SER A 247 8.25 -4.03 -12.39
N SER A 248 7.90 -3.68 -13.63
CA SER A 248 8.12 -4.54 -14.79
C SER A 248 9.61 -4.76 -15.08
N ALA A 249 10.43 -3.70 -15.00
CA ALA A 249 11.87 -3.78 -15.19
C ALA A 249 12.54 -4.63 -14.08
N TYR A 250 12.07 -4.48 -12.84
CA TYR A 250 12.51 -5.31 -11.73
C TYR A 250 12.21 -6.79 -12.01
N VAL A 251 10.98 -7.13 -12.35
CA VAL A 251 10.59 -8.51 -12.67
C VAL A 251 11.42 -9.06 -13.83
N GLU A 252 11.60 -8.30 -14.91
CA GLU A 252 12.40 -8.72 -16.05
C GLU A 252 13.86 -9.01 -15.67
N GLN A 253 14.47 -8.17 -14.84
CA GLN A 253 15.88 -8.29 -14.46
C GLN A 253 16.14 -9.34 -13.38
N ARG A 254 15.14 -9.65 -12.53
CA ARG A 254 15.36 -10.40 -11.28
C ARG A 254 14.68 -11.77 -11.23
N ARG A 255 13.58 -12.00 -11.94
CA ARG A 255 12.81 -13.27 -11.82
C ARG A 255 13.65 -14.54 -12.04
N GLU A 256 14.59 -14.50 -12.97
CA GLU A 256 15.44 -15.67 -13.28
C GLU A 256 16.63 -15.85 -12.31
N ARG A 257 16.80 -14.91 -11.37
CA ARG A 257 17.88 -14.93 -10.36
C ARG A 257 17.41 -15.43 -9.01
N GLN A 258 16.13 -15.70 -8.86
CA GLN A 258 15.53 -16.09 -7.59
C GLN A 258 16.19 -17.35 -7.00
N GLY A 259 16.60 -17.27 -5.73
CA GLY A 259 17.22 -18.37 -5.01
C GLY A 259 18.60 -18.76 -5.49
N LEU A 260 19.22 -18.01 -6.42
CA LEU A 260 20.57 -18.25 -6.87
C LEU A 260 21.59 -17.64 -5.91
N GLU A 261 22.46 -18.50 -5.41
CA GLU A 261 23.55 -18.10 -4.55
C GLU A 261 24.66 -17.40 -5.34
N SER A 262 25.16 -16.28 -4.86
CA SER A 262 26.22 -15.52 -5.54
C SER A 262 27.22 -14.92 -4.55
N PRO A 263 28.52 -15.33 -4.60
CA PRO A 263 29.05 -16.44 -5.38
C PRO A 263 28.55 -17.80 -4.84
N PRO A 264 28.60 -18.88 -5.65
CA PRO A 264 28.19 -20.21 -5.20
C PRO A 264 28.92 -20.64 -3.91
N GLY A 265 28.18 -21.21 -2.94
CA GLY A 265 28.70 -21.63 -1.63
C GLY A 265 28.90 -20.49 -0.63
N SER A 266 28.44 -19.28 -0.93
CA SER A 266 28.61 -18.10 -0.06
C SER A 266 27.51 -17.93 1.00
N GLY A 267 26.36 -18.59 0.84
CA GLY A 267 25.14 -18.35 1.62
C GLY A 267 24.51 -17.00 1.32
N ARG A 268 24.89 -16.32 0.23
CA ARG A 268 24.35 -15.02 -0.16
C ARG A 268 23.43 -15.16 -1.35
N TYR A 269 22.22 -14.63 -1.20
CA TYR A 269 21.16 -14.64 -2.22
C TYR A 269 20.81 -13.20 -2.59
N PRO A 270 21.45 -12.61 -3.62
CA PRO A 270 21.15 -11.25 -4.04
C PRO A 270 19.68 -11.08 -4.46
N GLU A 271 19.08 -12.16 -4.98
CA GLU A 271 17.66 -12.25 -5.25
C GLU A 271 17.09 -13.51 -4.59
N PRO A 272 16.62 -13.44 -3.34
CA PRO A 272 15.96 -14.58 -2.71
C PRO A 272 14.69 -14.99 -3.47
N ARG A 273 14.25 -16.22 -3.28
CA ARG A 273 12.99 -16.72 -3.86
C ARG A 273 11.81 -15.92 -3.33
N TRP A 274 10.99 -15.40 -4.21
CA TRP A 274 9.79 -14.62 -3.86
C TRP A 274 8.71 -15.54 -3.31
N LEU A 275 8.16 -15.19 -2.16
CA LEU A 275 7.06 -15.89 -1.51
C LEU A 275 5.74 -15.13 -1.61
N GLY A 276 5.78 -13.83 -1.77
CA GLY A 276 4.64 -12.95 -1.91
C GLY A 276 5.05 -11.53 -2.27
N MET A 277 4.18 -10.83 -3.00
CA MET A 277 4.32 -9.41 -3.34
C MET A 277 3.14 -8.64 -2.79
N ILE A 278 3.40 -7.60 -2.03
CA ILE A 278 2.43 -6.75 -1.36
C ILE A 278 2.65 -5.31 -1.81
N GLN A 279 1.70 -4.78 -2.57
CA GLN A 279 1.72 -3.40 -3.05
C GLN A 279 0.86 -2.51 -2.16
N HIS A 280 1.29 -1.28 -1.95
CA HIS A 280 0.51 -0.20 -1.35
C HIS A 280 0.35 0.92 -2.36
N ASP A 281 -0.87 1.43 -2.52
CA ASP A 281 -1.15 2.42 -3.55
C ASP A 281 -2.44 3.17 -3.19
N MET A 282 -2.31 4.46 -2.84
CA MET A 282 -3.39 5.35 -2.39
C MET A 282 -4.04 4.87 -1.09
N MET A 283 -3.61 5.41 0.05
CA MET A 283 -3.95 4.89 1.38
C MET A 283 -4.73 5.89 2.26
N LEU A 284 -5.15 7.06 1.74
CA LEU A 284 -5.67 8.11 2.61
C LEU A 284 -7.16 8.42 2.45
N PHE A 285 -7.82 8.00 1.37
CA PHE A 285 -9.15 8.52 1.05
C PHE A 285 -10.24 7.44 1.03
N ASP A 286 -11.14 7.45 2.02
CA ASP A 286 -12.37 6.67 1.99
C ASP A 286 -13.55 7.49 2.56
N HIS A 287 -13.85 8.62 1.90
CA HIS A 287 -14.87 9.57 2.35
C HIS A 287 -16.29 9.21 1.88
N GLY A 288 -16.42 8.10 1.15
CA GLY A 288 -17.71 7.62 0.64
C GLY A 288 -18.21 8.37 -0.58
N ALA A 289 -19.47 8.12 -0.93
CA ALA A 289 -20.11 8.72 -2.09
C ALA A 289 -20.43 10.20 -1.86
N PRO A 290 -20.45 11.02 -2.94
CA PRO A 290 -20.93 12.39 -2.86
C PRO A 290 -22.35 12.47 -2.34
N GLY A 291 -22.65 13.51 -1.56
CA GLY A 291 -24.01 13.86 -1.15
C GLY A 291 -24.91 14.26 -2.33
N PRO A 292 -26.21 14.53 -2.06
CA PRO A 292 -27.15 14.97 -3.11
C PRO A 292 -26.73 16.26 -3.83
N ASP A 293 -25.88 17.07 -3.20
CA ASP A 293 -25.28 18.28 -3.75
C ASP A 293 -24.02 18.02 -4.60
N GLY A 294 -23.61 16.76 -4.72
CA GLY A 294 -22.40 16.35 -5.42
C GLY A 294 -21.10 16.58 -4.65
N VAL A 295 -21.19 17.01 -3.40
CA VAL A 295 -20.02 17.28 -2.54
C VAL A 295 -19.64 16.01 -1.78
N VAL A 296 -18.36 15.66 -1.80
CA VAL A 296 -17.78 14.60 -0.96
C VAL A 296 -17.47 15.18 0.42
N SER A 297 -17.78 14.42 1.48
CA SER A 297 -17.40 14.79 2.84
C SER A 297 -15.90 15.06 2.95
N ARG A 298 -15.51 15.92 3.88
CA ARG A 298 -14.10 16.08 4.25
C ARG A 298 -13.60 14.97 5.20
N ASP A 299 -14.54 14.28 5.84
CA ASP A 299 -14.22 13.28 6.86
C ASP A 299 -14.36 11.88 6.26
N GLN A 300 -13.55 10.96 6.74
CA GLN A 300 -13.69 9.54 6.44
C GLN A 300 -15.12 9.08 6.76
N ARG A 301 -15.67 8.19 5.95
CA ARG A 301 -16.95 7.55 6.25
C ARG A 301 -16.80 6.64 7.49
N ARG A 302 -17.89 6.41 8.20
CA ARG A 302 -17.90 5.55 9.39
C ARG A 302 -17.51 4.10 9.09
N GLU A 303 -17.74 3.66 7.88
CA GLU A 303 -17.45 2.33 7.35
C GLU A 303 -16.16 2.30 6.53
N ALA A 304 -15.28 3.30 6.71
CA ALA A 304 -13.98 3.33 6.05
C ALA A 304 -13.19 2.05 6.39
N ASP A 305 -12.52 1.52 5.39
CA ASP A 305 -11.72 0.29 5.54
C ASP A 305 -10.49 0.28 4.64
N VAL A 306 -9.56 -0.62 4.98
CA VAL A 306 -8.43 -0.94 4.12
C VAL A 306 -8.84 -2.05 3.17
N ASN A 307 -8.81 -1.80 1.88
CA ASN A 307 -9.09 -2.82 0.87
C ASN A 307 -7.84 -3.64 0.58
N ILE A 308 -7.95 -4.95 0.76
CA ILE A 308 -6.94 -5.93 0.38
C ILE A 308 -7.42 -6.60 -0.89
N GLU A 309 -6.82 -6.25 -2.00
CA GLU A 309 -7.25 -6.66 -3.33
C GLU A 309 -6.33 -7.73 -3.91
N PHE A 310 -6.92 -8.69 -4.65
CA PHE A 310 -6.18 -9.66 -5.46
C PHE A 310 -6.77 -9.76 -6.86
N GLN A 311 -5.94 -10.12 -7.84
CA GLN A 311 -6.40 -10.19 -9.22
C GLN A 311 -6.99 -11.58 -9.55
N SER A 312 -8.31 -11.63 -9.67
CA SER A 312 -9.03 -12.88 -9.95
C SER A 312 -8.75 -13.50 -11.33
N SER A 313 -8.08 -12.76 -12.21
CA SER A 313 -7.63 -13.25 -13.53
C SER A 313 -6.19 -13.74 -13.55
N SER A 314 -5.50 -13.70 -12.40
CA SER A 314 -4.15 -14.25 -12.23
C SER A 314 -4.16 -15.77 -12.27
N ASP A 315 -3.06 -16.36 -12.75
CA ASP A 315 -2.83 -17.82 -12.67
C ASP A 315 -2.66 -18.28 -11.20
N LEU A 316 -2.35 -17.35 -10.28
CA LEU A 316 -2.19 -17.57 -8.84
C LEU A 316 -3.30 -16.86 -8.03
N ALA A 317 -4.52 -16.78 -8.59
CA ALA A 317 -5.62 -16.05 -7.96
C ALA A 317 -6.04 -16.64 -6.60
N ASP A 318 -6.03 -17.97 -6.47
CA ASP A 318 -6.39 -18.64 -5.22
C ASP A 318 -5.32 -18.42 -4.14
N GLU A 319 -4.05 -18.56 -4.48
CA GLU A 319 -2.93 -18.30 -3.58
C GLU A 319 -2.85 -16.82 -3.17
N SER A 320 -3.14 -15.92 -4.09
CA SER A 320 -3.22 -14.48 -3.80
C SER A 320 -4.38 -14.14 -2.88
N ARG A 321 -5.53 -14.79 -3.08
CA ARG A 321 -6.68 -14.66 -2.16
C ARG A 321 -6.34 -15.18 -0.77
N ASP A 322 -5.69 -16.33 -0.68
CA ASP A 322 -5.30 -16.91 0.61
C ASP A 322 -4.30 -15.99 1.34
N LEU A 323 -3.34 -15.40 0.62
CA LEU A 323 -2.46 -14.35 1.17
C LEU A 323 -3.26 -13.13 1.65
N ALA A 324 -4.26 -12.66 0.89
CA ALA A 324 -5.11 -11.55 1.28
C ALA A 324 -5.86 -11.84 2.60
N PHE A 325 -6.32 -13.07 2.82
CA PHE A 325 -6.96 -13.46 4.08
C PHE A 325 -5.98 -13.56 5.25
N VAL A 326 -4.70 -13.86 5.04
CA VAL A 326 -3.66 -13.74 6.07
C VAL A 326 -3.56 -12.27 6.53
N PHE A 327 -3.54 -11.34 5.58
CA PHE A 327 -3.51 -9.90 5.89
C PHE A 327 -4.79 -9.44 6.58
N LYS A 328 -5.95 -9.92 6.14
CA LYS A 328 -7.24 -9.64 6.83
C LYS A 328 -7.23 -10.11 8.27
N ALA A 329 -6.76 -11.32 8.54
CA ALA A 329 -6.66 -11.85 9.88
C ALA A 329 -5.67 -11.04 10.75
N ALA A 330 -4.56 -10.60 10.18
CA ALA A 330 -3.62 -9.72 10.85
C ALA A 330 -4.23 -8.35 11.17
N SER A 331 -4.99 -7.77 10.23
CA SER A 331 -5.76 -6.54 10.48
C SER A 331 -6.71 -6.70 11.65
N ASP A 332 -7.53 -7.76 11.65
CA ASP A 332 -8.51 -8.00 12.71
C ASP A 332 -7.88 -8.17 14.11
N ALA A 333 -6.64 -8.66 14.16
CA ALA A 333 -5.93 -8.90 15.41
C ALA A 333 -5.13 -7.70 15.93
N TYR A 334 -4.63 -6.84 15.03
CA TYR A 334 -3.60 -5.86 15.38
C TYR A 334 -3.88 -4.44 14.94
N ALA A 335 -4.71 -4.19 13.91
CA ALA A 335 -5.08 -2.84 13.50
C ALA A 335 -6.01 -2.17 14.51
N THR A 336 -5.98 -0.83 14.61
CA THR A 336 -6.59 -0.11 15.73
C THR A 336 -7.86 0.67 15.38
N ASP A 337 -7.90 1.29 14.20
CA ASP A 337 -8.93 2.29 13.91
C ASP A 337 -9.93 1.82 12.84
N TYR A 338 -9.45 1.18 11.78
CA TYR A 338 -10.28 0.78 10.64
C TYR A 338 -10.17 -0.72 10.36
N PRO A 339 -11.27 -1.39 9.95
CA PRO A 339 -11.23 -2.78 9.53
C PRO A 339 -10.53 -2.92 8.18
N ALA A 340 -10.30 -4.16 7.76
CA ALA A 340 -9.90 -4.46 6.39
C ALA A 340 -10.94 -5.36 5.71
N MET A 341 -11.07 -5.21 4.39
CA MET A 341 -11.89 -6.07 3.54
C MET A 341 -11.04 -6.76 2.48
N VAL A 342 -11.44 -7.96 2.06
CA VAL A 342 -10.79 -8.68 0.96
C VAL A 342 -11.70 -8.66 -0.25
N GLY A 343 -11.15 -8.25 -1.40
CA GLY A 343 -11.89 -8.19 -2.65
C GLY A 343 -11.08 -8.67 -3.86
N PRO A 344 -11.74 -9.26 -4.87
CA PRO A 344 -11.08 -9.72 -6.10
C PRO A 344 -10.92 -8.58 -7.12
N HIS A 345 -10.47 -7.41 -6.71
CA HIS A 345 -10.52 -6.22 -7.55
C HIS A 345 -9.20 -5.47 -7.61
N MET A 346 -8.10 -6.18 -7.53
CA MET A 346 -6.80 -5.60 -7.80
C MET A 346 -6.76 -5.04 -9.22
N THR A 347 -6.51 -3.77 -9.31
CA THR A 347 -6.33 -3.08 -10.58
C THR A 347 -4.85 -2.82 -10.81
N ASN A 348 -4.56 -2.27 -11.84
CA ASN A 348 -3.41 -1.74 -12.48
C ASN A 348 -2.50 -0.92 -11.53
N THR A 349 -1.69 -1.65 -10.78
CA THR A 349 -0.63 -1.15 -9.93
C THR A 349 0.54 -2.14 -9.95
N ASP A 350 1.63 -1.85 -9.27
CA ASP A 350 2.91 -2.55 -9.37
C ASP A 350 2.91 -4.02 -8.92
N SER A 351 1.86 -4.51 -8.28
CA SER A 351 1.67 -5.95 -8.08
C SER A 351 1.34 -6.72 -9.37
N THR A 352 0.86 -6.03 -10.42
CA THR A 352 0.44 -6.65 -11.68
C THR A 352 1.57 -7.38 -12.43
N PRO A 353 2.81 -6.88 -12.54
CA PRO A 353 3.90 -7.63 -13.15
C PRO A 353 4.26 -8.94 -12.44
N PHE A 354 3.94 -9.04 -11.16
CA PHE A 354 4.25 -10.21 -10.32
C PHE A 354 3.13 -11.26 -10.30
N MET A 355 1.89 -10.90 -10.63
CA MET A 355 0.68 -11.66 -10.32
C MET A 355 0.63 -13.10 -10.81
N ASN A 356 1.36 -13.44 -11.91
CA ASN A 356 1.45 -14.80 -12.46
C ASN A 356 2.77 -15.50 -12.11
N ILE A 357 3.56 -14.94 -11.20
CA ILE A 357 4.87 -15.44 -10.79
C ILE A 357 4.88 -15.80 -9.31
N VAL A 358 4.22 -14.98 -8.50
CA VAL A 358 4.14 -15.12 -7.05
C VAL A 358 2.78 -14.61 -6.56
N PRO A 359 2.21 -15.16 -5.47
CA PRO A 359 1.00 -14.61 -4.87
C PRO A 359 1.15 -13.11 -4.63
N SER A 360 0.22 -12.32 -5.19
CA SER A 360 0.34 -10.86 -5.21
C SER A 360 -0.96 -10.21 -4.77
N ILE A 361 -0.86 -9.25 -3.85
CA ILE A 361 -1.98 -8.45 -3.34
C ILE A 361 -1.65 -6.97 -3.39
N SER A 362 -2.69 -6.16 -3.31
CA SER A 362 -2.57 -4.70 -3.22
C SER A 362 -3.45 -4.20 -2.08
N LEU A 363 -2.89 -3.40 -1.18
CA LEU A 363 -3.65 -2.66 -0.19
C LEU A 363 -3.98 -1.27 -0.73
N ARG A 364 -5.22 -0.86 -0.57
CA ARG A 364 -5.74 0.41 -1.10
C ARG A 364 -6.77 1.02 -0.14
N GLU A 365 -7.09 2.30 -0.38
CA GLU A 365 -7.99 3.09 0.45
C GLU A 365 -9.46 2.71 0.30
N ASN A 366 -9.99 2.64 -0.92
CA ASN A 366 -11.39 2.36 -1.19
C ASN A 366 -11.57 1.31 -2.28
N GLU A 367 -12.75 0.75 -2.28
CA GLU A 367 -13.16 -0.21 -3.31
C GLU A 367 -13.45 0.52 -4.62
N ARG A 368 -12.60 0.39 -5.58
CA ARG A 368 -12.63 1.10 -6.86
C ARG A 368 -13.90 0.90 -7.67
N GLY A 369 -15.00 1.47 -7.21
CA GLY A 369 -16.25 1.55 -7.95
C GLY A 369 -17.08 0.29 -8.05
N MET A 370 -16.76 -0.75 -7.30
CA MET A 370 -17.54 -2.00 -7.27
C MET A 370 -18.56 -2.03 -6.14
N HIS A 371 -18.37 -1.26 -5.07
CA HIS A 371 -19.18 -1.29 -3.87
C HIS A 371 -19.93 0.02 -3.66
N VAL A 372 -21.12 -0.12 -3.08
CA VAL A 372 -21.99 1.02 -2.78
C VAL A 372 -21.37 1.88 -1.71
N GLY A 373 -21.27 3.16 -1.96
CA GLY A 373 -20.76 4.13 -1.02
C GLY A 373 -19.27 4.45 -1.16
N ALA A 374 -18.51 3.65 -1.92
CA ALA A 374 -17.14 4.00 -2.25
C ALA A 374 -17.10 5.17 -3.23
N GLY A 375 -16.46 6.25 -2.84
CA GLY A 375 -16.18 7.39 -3.71
C GLY A 375 -14.75 7.32 -4.23
N TRP A 376 -14.55 7.61 -5.51
CA TRP A 376 -13.19 7.79 -6.03
C TRP A 376 -12.58 9.05 -5.41
N ASP A 377 -11.29 8.99 -5.03
CA ASP A 377 -10.57 10.17 -4.55
C ASP A 377 -10.59 11.29 -5.61
N PRO A 378 -11.19 12.46 -5.29
CA PRO A 378 -11.23 13.59 -6.20
C PRO A 378 -9.88 14.25 -6.42
N HIS A 379 -8.93 13.96 -5.59
CA HIS A 379 -7.60 14.54 -5.61
C HIS A 379 -6.62 13.72 -6.45
N TRP A 380 -6.98 12.48 -6.79
CA TRP A 380 -6.19 11.59 -7.64
C TRP A 380 -5.78 12.25 -8.96
N HIS A 381 -4.47 12.39 -9.20
CA HIS A 381 -3.87 13.04 -10.36
C HIS A 381 -4.28 14.51 -10.55
N GLN A 382 -4.53 15.19 -9.44
CA GLN A 382 -5.00 16.57 -9.42
C GLN A 382 -4.00 17.49 -8.68
N PRO A 383 -4.03 18.81 -8.96
CA PRO A 383 -3.26 19.80 -8.20
C PRO A 383 -3.60 19.83 -6.71
N THR A 384 -4.69 19.22 -6.33
CA THR A 384 -5.19 19.15 -4.96
C THR A 384 -4.78 17.89 -4.22
N ASP A 385 -3.99 16.99 -4.82
CA ASP A 385 -3.34 15.90 -4.09
C ASP A 385 -2.15 16.46 -3.30
N LEU A 386 -2.47 17.09 -2.18
CA LEU A 386 -1.55 17.80 -1.30
C LEU A 386 -1.59 17.19 0.10
N TYR A 387 -0.48 17.23 0.80
CA TYR A 387 -0.43 16.84 2.21
C TYR A 387 -1.49 17.55 3.07
N SER A 388 -1.73 18.84 2.80
CA SER A 388 -2.69 19.64 3.52
C SER A 388 -4.17 19.36 3.20
N THR A 389 -4.42 18.55 2.18
CA THR A 389 -5.77 18.14 1.79
C THR A 389 -6.33 17.11 2.77
N PHE A 390 -5.46 16.26 3.30
CA PHE A 390 -5.83 15.10 4.13
C PHE A 390 -5.78 15.45 5.62
N THR A 391 -6.72 14.87 6.37
CA THR A 391 -6.89 15.04 7.81
C THR A 391 -6.13 13.96 8.58
N ASP A 392 -6.10 14.08 9.91
CA ASP A 392 -5.52 13.03 10.76
C ASP A 392 -6.25 11.69 10.64
N ASP A 393 -7.56 11.70 10.39
CA ASP A 393 -8.32 10.46 10.20
C ASP A 393 -7.95 9.77 8.88
N ASP A 394 -7.63 10.54 7.84
CA ASP A 394 -7.10 10.03 6.58
C ASP A 394 -5.73 9.37 6.79
N PHE A 395 -4.83 10.05 7.50
CA PHE A 395 -3.54 9.47 7.85
C PHE A 395 -3.66 8.24 8.78
N ARG A 396 -4.71 8.14 9.61
CA ARG A 396 -4.99 6.94 10.41
C ARG A 396 -5.38 5.76 9.53
N LEU A 397 -6.09 5.98 8.42
CA LEU A 397 -6.39 4.91 7.47
C LEU A 397 -5.09 4.33 6.88
N GLY A 398 -4.16 5.19 6.45
CA GLY A 398 -2.83 4.78 6.00
C GLY A 398 -2.02 4.07 7.09
N LEU A 399 -2.06 4.57 8.32
CA LEU A 399 -1.42 3.92 9.46
C LEU A 399 -2.02 2.52 9.72
N ASN A 400 -3.32 2.37 9.54
CA ASN A 400 -4.01 1.08 9.71
C ASN A 400 -3.56 0.06 8.65
N ALA A 401 -3.35 0.49 7.42
CA ALA A 401 -2.75 -0.35 6.38
C ALA A 401 -1.31 -0.74 6.73
N ALA A 402 -0.53 0.18 7.31
CA ALA A 402 0.81 -0.12 7.82
C ALA A 402 0.79 -1.15 8.95
N GLN A 403 -0.14 -1.02 9.91
CA GLN A 403 -0.34 -1.99 10.99
C GLN A 403 -0.70 -3.37 10.46
N THR A 404 -1.61 -3.42 9.49
CA THR A 404 -2.04 -4.65 8.81
C THR A 404 -0.85 -5.35 8.16
N THR A 405 -0.08 -4.63 7.35
CA THR A 405 1.09 -5.18 6.64
C THR A 405 2.20 -5.58 7.59
N LEU A 406 2.51 -4.73 8.58
CA LEU A 406 3.53 -5.04 9.58
C LEU A 406 3.20 -6.34 10.31
N ALA A 407 1.96 -6.49 10.77
CA ALA A 407 1.53 -7.66 11.52
C ALA A 407 1.55 -8.94 10.66
N ALA A 408 1.01 -8.88 9.44
CA ALA A 408 1.01 -10.03 8.54
C ALA A 408 2.45 -10.46 8.17
N ILE A 409 3.28 -9.51 7.78
CA ILE A 409 4.67 -9.79 7.40
C ILE A 409 5.48 -10.29 8.61
N ALA A 410 5.32 -9.70 9.80
CA ALA A 410 6.01 -10.15 11.00
C ALA A 410 5.71 -11.63 11.31
N GLN A 411 4.49 -12.07 11.10
CA GLN A 411 4.10 -13.49 11.24
C GLN A 411 4.72 -14.34 10.13
N LEU A 412 4.61 -13.92 8.87
CA LEU A 412 5.08 -14.66 7.69
C LEU A 412 6.62 -14.82 7.67
N VAL A 413 7.35 -13.85 8.17
CA VAL A 413 8.82 -13.91 8.26
C VAL A 413 9.33 -14.37 9.62
N GLU A 414 8.44 -14.77 10.52
CA GLU A 414 8.78 -15.23 11.88
C GLU A 414 9.65 -14.20 12.63
N ALA A 415 9.16 -12.96 12.67
CA ALA A 415 9.89 -11.87 13.30
C ALA A 415 9.99 -12.06 14.82
N THR A 416 11.16 -11.78 15.37
CA THR A 416 11.46 -11.86 16.80
C THR A 416 12.13 -10.57 17.30
N ILE A 417 12.01 -10.32 18.59
CA ILE A 417 12.68 -9.19 19.26
C ILE A 417 13.77 -9.75 20.17
N VAL A 418 15.01 -9.41 19.90
CA VAL A 418 16.19 -9.91 20.64
C VAL A 418 16.36 -9.11 21.92
N GLY A 419 16.60 -9.78 23.04
CA GLY A 419 16.90 -9.13 24.31
C GLY A 419 15.69 -8.93 25.24
N ARG A 420 14.56 -9.57 24.92
CA ARG A 420 13.46 -9.76 25.85
C ARG A 420 13.51 -11.11 26.54
#